data_bde425567a50d05f1853ae5db63e6236
#
_entry.id   bde425567a50d05f1853ae5db63e6236
#
_cell.length_a   1.000
_cell.length_b   1.000
_cell.length_c   1.000
_cell.angle_alpha   90.00
_cell.angle_beta   90.00
_cell.angle_gamma   90.00
#
_symmetry.space_group_name_H-M   'P 1'
#
loop_
_entity.id
_entity.type
_entity.pdbx_description
1 polymer ?
#
loop_
_entity_poly.entity_id
_entity_poly.type
_entity_poly.pdbx_seq_one_letter_code
_entity_poly.pdbx_strand_id
1 'polypeptide(L)'
;MGGSSFAGRRILLPLPPSDNERLMPARRGPRMISSPAYRFWTVRAINRLKSGTLPKFEEDTKKLLHVFTVVVMTSARRDAHNYEKSLFDTFEHSECIYTNDRQIIERHTLGKICKDAPCEYIISYISHYDDMPPERDYEVSDEDIAKINAYILRGYDEPGRKVCAIN
;
A
#
# COMPACT_ATOMS: atom_id res chain seq x y z
N MET A 1 -5.39 21.44 -23.09
CA MET A 1 -4.49 20.92 -22.05
C MET A 1 -4.77 19.43 -21.94
N GLY A 2 -3.93 18.62 -22.58
CA GLY A 2 -4.08 17.17 -22.51
C GLY A 2 -3.62 16.69 -21.14
N GLY A 3 -4.55 16.26 -20.29
CA GLY A 3 -4.21 15.49 -19.11
C GLY A 3 -3.52 14.21 -19.58
N SER A 4 -2.25 14.07 -19.28
CA SER A 4 -1.53 12.82 -19.48
C SER A 4 -2.23 11.79 -18.61
N SER A 5 -2.98 10.87 -19.21
CA SER A 5 -3.55 9.75 -18.47
C SER A 5 -2.39 8.89 -18.01
N PHE A 6 -2.21 8.78 -16.71
CA PHE A 6 -1.25 7.86 -16.11
C PHE A 6 -1.49 6.45 -16.64
N ALA A 7 -0.54 5.94 -17.41
CA ALA A 7 -0.64 4.62 -18.04
C ALA A 7 -0.46 3.46 -17.04
N GLY A 8 -0.16 3.77 -15.79
CA GLY A 8 0.07 2.80 -14.74
C GLY A 8 -1.16 2.45 -13.92
N ARG A 9 -0.95 1.67 -12.87
CA ARG A 9 -1.97 1.27 -11.91
C ARG A 9 -1.79 2.00 -10.60
N ARG A 10 -2.88 2.53 -10.10
CA ARG A 10 -2.96 3.16 -8.78
C ARG A 10 -3.64 2.21 -7.79
N ILE A 11 -2.98 1.95 -6.68
CA ILE A 11 -3.44 1.06 -5.63
C ILE A 11 -3.52 1.83 -4.32
N LEU A 12 -4.64 1.66 -3.65
CA LEU A 12 -4.91 2.28 -2.38
C LEU A 12 -5.20 1.24 -1.34
N LEU A 13 -4.41 1.24 -0.26
CA LEU A 13 -4.55 0.35 0.88
C LEU A 13 -4.45 1.14 2.19
N PRO A 14 -5.08 0.65 3.26
CA PRO A 14 -4.81 1.20 4.59
C PRO A 14 -3.36 0.95 4.97
N LEU A 15 -2.83 1.75 5.89
CA LEU A 15 -1.46 1.60 6.36
C LEU A 15 -1.27 0.21 6.99
N PRO A 16 -0.27 -0.59 6.53
CA PRO A 16 0.05 -1.86 7.17
C PRO A 16 0.61 -1.65 8.59
N PRO A 17 0.69 -2.69 9.41
CA PRO A 17 1.58 -2.67 10.55
C PRO A 17 3.01 -2.37 10.09
N SER A 18 3.76 -1.61 10.90
CA SER A 18 5.16 -1.31 10.58
C SER A 18 5.99 -2.60 10.48
N ASP A 19 7.08 -2.55 9.75
CA ASP A 19 7.97 -3.72 9.61
C ASP A 19 8.51 -4.20 10.97
N ASN A 20 8.64 -3.28 11.95
CA ASN A 20 9.00 -3.62 13.33
C ASN A 20 7.91 -4.39 14.08
N GLU A 21 6.65 -4.21 13.72
CA GLU A 21 5.49 -4.89 14.31
C GLU A 21 5.08 -6.15 13.52
N ARG A 22 5.73 -6.40 12.40
CA ARG A 22 5.40 -7.49 11.49
C ARG A 22 5.66 -8.86 12.09
N LEU A 23 6.74 -8.99 12.86
CA LEU A 23 7.16 -10.23 13.49
C LEU A 23 7.09 -10.13 15.01
N MET A 24 6.78 -11.24 15.63
CA MET A 24 6.79 -11.40 17.10
C MET A 24 7.47 -12.70 17.50
N PRO A 25 8.04 -12.81 18.71
CA PRO A 25 8.57 -14.07 19.20
C PRO A 25 7.48 -15.14 19.25
N ALA A 26 7.82 -16.35 18.84
CA ALA A 26 6.94 -17.48 19.05
C ALA A 26 6.83 -17.80 20.54
N ARG A 27 5.67 -18.32 20.99
CA ARG A 27 5.47 -18.71 22.41
C ARG A 27 6.43 -19.78 22.88
N ARG A 28 6.98 -20.58 21.95
CA ARG A 28 7.97 -21.63 22.26
C ARG A 28 9.12 -21.57 21.25
N GLY A 29 10.36 -21.50 21.75
CA GLY A 29 11.57 -21.52 20.95
C GLY A 29 11.98 -20.16 20.36
N PRO A 30 13.15 -20.10 19.72
CA PRO A 30 13.77 -18.85 19.25
C PRO A 30 13.24 -18.36 17.90
N ARG A 31 12.08 -18.84 17.46
CA ARG A 31 11.52 -18.48 16.14
C ARG A 31 10.72 -17.18 16.21
N MET A 32 10.88 -16.37 15.17
CA MET A 32 9.99 -15.25 14.90
C MET A 32 8.83 -15.71 14.02
N ILE A 33 7.64 -15.27 14.36
CA ILE A 33 6.40 -15.56 13.60
C ILE A 33 5.70 -14.25 13.23
N SER A 34 4.91 -14.30 12.18
CA SER A 34 4.10 -13.14 11.79
C SER A 34 3.14 -12.75 12.90
N SER A 35 3.09 -11.47 13.24
CA SER A 35 2.17 -10.95 14.25
C SER A 35 0.70 -11.14 13.82
N PRO A 36 -0.25 -11.23 14.76
CA PRO A 36 -1.66 -11.29 14.43
C PRO A 36 -2.12 -10.09 13.60
N ALA A 37 -1.67 -8.89 13.95
CA ALA A 37 -1.99 -7.66 13.23
C ALA A 37 -1.53 -7.71 11.76
N TYR A 38 -0.29 -8.17 11.53
CA TYR A 38 0.24 -8.31 10.17
C TYR A 38 -0.53 -9.36 9.37
N ARG A 39 -0.81 -10.54 9.94
CA ARG A 39 -1.59 -11.59 9.25
C ARG A 39 -2.99 -11.11 8.89
N PHE A 40 -3.65 -10.43 9.82
CA PHE A 40 -4.99 -9.89 9.60
C PHE A 40 -5.00 -8.84 8.47
N TRP A 41 -4.06 -7.89 8.52
CA TRP A 41 -3.93 -6.88 7.49
C TRP A 41 -3.65 -7.50 6.12
N THR A 42 -2.68 -8.43 6.03
CA THR A 42 -2.27 -9.07 4.78
C THR A 42 -3.43 -9.80 4.11
N VAL A 43 -4.19 -10.60 4.87
CA VAL A 43 -5.34 -11.32 4.31
C VAL A 43 -6.38 -10.36 3.73
N ARG A 44 -6.67 -9.28 4.44
CA ARG A 44 -7.63 -8.28 3.97
C ARG A 44 -7.13 -7.51 2.75
N ALA A 45 -5.88 -7.10 2.77
CA ALA A 45 -5.27 -6.40 1.63
C ALA A 45 -5.25 -7.29 0.38
N ILE A 46 -4.86 -8.57 0.51
CA ILE A 46 -4.89 -9.53 -0.59
C ILE A 46 -6.33 -9.74 -1.12
N ASN A 47 -7.28 -9.96 -0.23
CA ASN A 47 -8.68 -10.12 -0.62
C ASN A 47 -9.20 -8.90 -1.37
N ARG A 48 -8.79 -7.72 -0.94
CA ARG A 48 -9.13 -6.48 -1.61
C ARG A 48 -8.53 -6.37 -3.00
N LEU A 49 -7.25 -6.68 -3.13
CA LEU A 49 -6.58 -6.68 -4.44
C LEU A 49 -7.24 -7.68 -5.41
N LYS A 50 -7.66 -8.85 -4.89
CA LYS A 50 -8.33 -9.89 -5.67
C LYS A 50 -9.79 -9.60 -5.98
N SER A 51 -10.51 -8.88 -5.13
CA SER A 51 -11.92 -8.52 -5.34
C SER A 51 -12.12 -7.41 -6.34
N GLY A 52 -11.07 -6.62 -6.59
CA GLY A 52 -11.06 -5.71 -7.72
C GLY A 52 -11.07 -6.53 -9.01
N THR A 53 -11.89 -6.13 -9.98
CA THR A 53 -11.93 -6.71 -11.33
C THR A 53 -10.67 -6.38 -12.13
N LEU A 54 -9.53 -6.27 -11.45
CA LEU A 54 -8.29 -5.85 -12.08
C LEU A 54 -7.51 -7.11 -12.49
N PRO A 55 -7.35 -7.35 -13.79
CA PRO A 55 -6.43 -8.38 -14.25
C PRO A 55 -5.03 -8.08 -13.73
N LYS A 56 -4.20 -9.08 -13.66
CA LYS A 56 -2.78 -8.93 -13.33
C LYS A 56 -2.20 -7.80 -14.19
N PHE A 57 -1.46 -6.91 -13.55
CA PHE A 57 -0.92 -5.76 -14.26
C PHE A 57 0.20 -6.16 -15.22
N GLU A 58 1.09 -7.05 -14.76
CA GLU A 58 2.19 -7.53 -15.57
C GLU A 58 2.47 -9.01 -15.30
N GLU A 59 2.27 -9.84 -16.31
CA GLU A 59 2.55 -11.28 -16.25
C GLU A 59 3.94 -11.62 -16.82
N ASP A 60 4.44 -10.77 -17.73
CA ASP A 60 5.77 -10.96 -18.29
C ASP A 60 6.84 -10.59 -17.27
N THR A 61 7.48 -11.61 -16.71
CA THR A 61 8.54 -11.45 -15.71
C THR A 61 9.79 -10.73 -16.22
N LYS A 62 9.90 -10.51 -17.52
CA LYS A 62 10.98 -9.73 -18.15
C LYS A 62 10.68 -8.23 -18.19
N LYS A 63 9.43 -7.85 -18.02
CA LYS A 63 9.03 -6.45 -17.96
C LYS A 63 9.38 -5.84 -16.62
N LEU A 64 10.07 -4.73 -16.67
CA LEU A 64 10.52 -4.00 -15.49
C LEU A 64 9.47 -2.96 -15.08
N LEU A 65 9.33 -2.79 -13.78
CA LEU A 65 8.33 -1.93 -13.17
C LEU A 65 9.00 -0.85 -12.30
N HIS A 66 8.34 0.28 -12.27
CA HIS A 66 8.59 1.37 -11.35
C HIS A 66 7.44 1.46 -10.34
N VAL A 67 7.76 1.66 -9.07
CA VAL A 67 6.76 1.83 -8.02
C VAL A 67 7.04 3.11 -7.24
N PHE A 68 6.08 4.00 -7.25
CA PHE A 68 6.07 5.19 -6.41
C PHE A 68 5.02 5.04 -5.33
N THR A 69 5.40 5.19 -4.08
CA THR A 69 4.52 4.99 -2.92
C THR A 69 4.44 6.25 -2.09
N VAL A 70 3.24 6.68 -1.77
CA VAL A 70 2.98 7.75 -0.79
C VAL A 70 2.39 7.12 0.46
N VAL A 71 3.07 7.32 1.58
CA VAL A 71 2.63 6.87 2.91
C VAL A 71 2.07 8.07 3.65
N VAL A 72 0.77 8.10 3.87
CA VAL A 72 0.10 9.17 4.61
C VAL A 72 -0.05 8.77 6.07
N MET A 73 0.57 9.56 6.93
CA MET A 73 0.66 9.34 8.38
C MET A 73 0.14 10.54 9.15
N THR A 74 -0.40 10.29 10.32
CA THR A 74 -0.85 11.38 11.23
C THR A 74 0.25 11.89 12.14
N SER A 75 1.39 11.19 12.22
CA SER A 75 2.51 11.53 13.10
C SER A 75 3.85 11.49 12.37
N ALA A 76 4.65 12.53 12.57
CA ALA A 76 6.03 12.61 12.08
C ALA A 76 7.02 11.67 12.79
N ARG A 77 6.58 10.95 13.84
CA ARG A 77 7.46 10.03 14.58
C ARG A 77 7.67 8.69 13.88
N ARG A 78 6.96 8.47 12.77
CA ARG A 78 7.04 7.23 12.00
C ARG A 78 7.86 7.46 10.74
N ASP A 79 8.61 6.44 10.35
CA ASP A 79 9.37 6.43 9.11
C ASP A 79 8.54 5.72 8.02
N ALA A 80 8.35 6.39 6.89
CA ALA A 80 7.58 5.87 5.77
C ALA A 80 8.17 4.55 5.21
N HIS A 81 9.47 4.38 5.26
CA HIS A 81 10.14 3.17 4.79
C HIS A 81 9.84 1.92 5.63
N ASN A 82 9.41 2.10 6.88
CA ASN A 82 9.02 0.97 7.76
C ASN A 82 7.74 0.24 7.33
N TYR A 83 7.13 0.62 6.22
CA TYR A 83 5.92 0.00 5.69
C TYR A 83 6.12 -0.69 4.34
N GLU A 84 7.29 -0.49 3.73
CA GLU A 84 7.57 -0.98 2.37
C GLU A 84 7.53 -2.50 2.28
N LYS A 85 8.20 -3.17 3.19
CA LYS A 85 8.31 -4.63 3.14
C LYS A 85 6.94 -5.29 3.25
N SER A 86 6.12 -4.84 4.19
CA SER A 86 4.75 -5.34 4.36
C SER A 86 3.90 -5.15 3.10
N LEU A 87 4.06 -4.00 2.45
CA LEU A 87 3.35 -3.66 1.23
C LEU A 87 3.78 -4.53 0.05
N PHE A 88 5.09 -4.63 -0.21
CA PHE A 88 5.61 -5.38 -1.36
C PHE A 88 5.40 -6.88 -1.22
N ASP A 89 5.61 -7.45 -0.02
CA ASP A 89 5.27 -8.86 0.25
C ASP A 89 3.78 -9.13 -0.05
N THR A 90 2.90 -8.17 0.25
CA THR A 90 1.45 -8.30 -0.03
C THR A 90 1.15 -8.22 -1.53
N PHE A 91 1.81 -7.34 -2.26
CA PHE A 91 1.67 -7.27 -3.70
C PHE A 91 2.09 -8.57 -4.38
N GLU A 92 3.24 -9.13 -3.99
CA GLU A 92 3.73 -10.39 -4.51
C GLU A 92 2.78 -11.55 -4.18
N HIS A 93 2.39 -11.70 -2.91
CA HIS A 93 1.48 -12.77 -2.48
C HIS A 93 0.07 -12.65 -3.07
N SER A 94 -0.36 -11.46 -3.45
CA SER A 94 -1.67 -11.28 -4.09
C SER A 94 -1.70 -11.84 -5.51
N GLU A 95 -0.56 -11.86 -6.17
CA GLU A 95 -0.41 -12.19 -7.60
C GLU A 95 -1.26 -11.30 -8.54
N CYS A 96 -1.78 -10.18 -8.01
CA CYS A 96 -2.64 -9.28 -8.78
C CYS A 96 -1.85 -8.16 -9.48
N ILE A 97 -0.63 -7.91 -9.06
CA ILE A 97 0.18 -6.78 -9.54
C ILE A 97 1.29 -7.27 -10.45
N TYR A 98 2.15 -8.13 -9.94
CA TYR A 98 3.28 -8.71 -10.64
C TYR A 98 3.53 -10.14 -10.15
N THR A 99 4.38 -10.86 -10.86
CA THR A 99 4.68 -12.26 -10.54
C THR A 99 5.85 -12.40 -9.57
N ASN A 100 6.80 -11.45 -9.66
CA ASN A 100 8.04 -11.51 -8.89
C ASN A 100 8.53 -10.10 -8.57
N ASP A 101 8.95 -9.86 -7.35
CA ASP A 101 9.45 -8.56 -6.88
C ASP A 101 10.71 -8.08 -7.60
N ARG A 102 11.45 -8.98 -8.25
CA ARG A 102 12.58 -8.65 -9.12
C ARG A 102 12.19 -7.82 -10.33
N GLN A 103 10.91 -7.78 -10.69
CA GLN A 103 10.40 -6.90 -11.74
C GLN A 103 10.48 -5.44 -11.31
N ILE A 104 10.48 -5.15 -10.02
CA ILE A 104 10.55 -3.78 -9.50
C ILE A 104 12.01 -3.36 -9.42
N ILE A 105 12.43 -2.53 -10.35
CA ILE A 105 13.82 -2.04 -10.41
C ILE A 105 13.98 -0.64 -9.83
N GLU A 106 12.90 0.09 -9.69
CA GLU A 106 12.91 1.43 -9.09
C GLU A 106 11.77 1.59 -8.10
N ARG A 107 12.11 2.07 -6.90
CA ARG A 107 11.18 2.29 -5.79
C ARG A 107 11.40 3.68 -5.23
N HIS A 108 10.31 4.41 -5.10
CA HIS A 108 10.31 5.68 -4.40
C HIS A 108 9.24 5.66 -3.34
N THR A 109 9.60 6.05 -2.13
CA THR A 109 8.65 6.15 -1.02
C THR A 109 8.70 7.55 -0.45
N LEU A 110 7.56 8.20 -0.43
CA LEU A 110 7.37 9.53 0.14
C LEU A 110 6.48 9.44 1.38
N GLY A 111 6.97 9.93 2.51
CA GLY A 111 6.14 10.14 3.70
C GLY A 111 5.41 11.48 3.62
N LYS A 112 4.11 11.48 3.78
CA LYS A 112 3.28 12.68 3.91
C LYS A 112 2.66 12.73 5.31
N ILE A 113 2.91 13.78 6.05
CA ILE A 113 2.31 13.99 7.37
C ILE A 113 1.03 14.81 7.19
N CYS A 114 -0.09 14.22 7.56
CA CYS A 114 -1.39 14.85 7.56
C CYS A 114 -2.05 14.62 8.93
N LYS A 115 -1.90 15.58 9.83
CA LYS A 115 -2.37 15.45 11.22
C LYS A 115 -3.89 15.29 11.33
N ASP A 116 -4.60 15.89 10.38
CA ASP A 116 -6.06 15.89 10.32
C ASP A 116 -6.60 14.79 9.40
N ALA A 117 -5.74 13.90 8.90
CA ALA A 117 -6.21 12.77 8.12
C ALA A 117 -7.08 11.87 9.00
N PRO A 118 -8.28 11.49 8.54
CA PRO A 118 -9.20 10.65 9.31
C PRO A 118 -8.64 9.24 9.51
N CYS A 119 -7.65 8.86 8.73
CA CYS A 119 -6.98 7.57 8.80
C CYS A 119 -5.61 7.64 8.13
N GLU A 120 -4.80 6.65 8.39
CA GLU A 120 -3.50 6.46 7.76
C GLU A 120 -3.59 5.44 6.62
N TYR A 121 -2.92 5.72 5.51
CA TYR A 121 -3.05 4.92 4.29
C TYR A 121 -1.80 4.98 3.41
N ILE A 122 -1.76 4.08 2.44
CA ILE A 122 -0.74 4.02 1.41
C ILE A 122 -1.39 4.11 0.03
N ILE A 123 -0.81 4.93 -0.84
CA ILE A 123 -1.10 4.94 -2.27
C ILE A 123 0.15 4.49 -3.01
N SER A 124 0.02 3.50 -3.87
CA SER A 124 1.10 3.06 -4.74
C SER A 124 0.70 3.26 -6.20
N TYR A 125 1.59 3.87 -6.95
CA TYR A 125 1.52 4.02 -8.40
C TYR A 125 2.51 3.07 -9.03
N ILE A 126 2.03 2.16 -9.86
CA ILE A 126 2.84 1.14 -10.52
C ILE A 126 2.73 1.32 -12.01
N SER A 127 3.86 1.47 -12.68
CA SER A 127 3.95 1.61 -14.13
C SER A 127 5.08 0.76 -14.68
N HIS A 128 5.07 0.53 -15.99
CA HIS A 128 6.27 0.05 -16.66
C HIS A 128 7.38 1.08 -16.52
N TYR A 129 8.59 0.60 -16.41
CA TYR A 129 9.76 1.48 -16.21
C TYR A 129 9.92 2.52 -17.32
N ASP A 130 9.62 2.12 -18.56
CA ASP A 130 9.70 3.00 -19.72
C ASP A 130 8.55 4.03 -19.79
N ASP A 131 7.47 3.82 -19.04
CA ASP A 131 6.28 4.67 -19.03
C ASP A 131 6.20 5.56 -17.79
N MET A 132 7.34 5.88 -17.18
CA MET A 132 7.40 6.68 -15.96
C MET A 132 6.69 8.03 -16.15
N PRO A 133 5.66 8.31 -15.34
CA PRO A 133 5.01 9.60 -15.39
C PRO A 133 5.94 10.68 -14.77
N PRO A 134 5.79 11.94 -15.19
CA PRO A 134 6.51 13.04 -14.57
C PRO A 134 6.19 13.15 -13.08
N GLU A 135 7.18 13.52 -12.26
CA GLU A 135 7.05 13.65 -10.79
C GLU A 135 5.83 14.47 -10.31
N ARG A 136 5.30 15.33 -11.17
CA ARG A 136 4.16 16.20 -10.86
C ARG A 136 2.83 15.47 -10.77
N ASP A 137 2.72 14.26 -11.31
CA ASP A 137 1.47 13.49 -11.35
C ASP A 137 1.21 12.69 -10.07
N TYR A 138 2.09 12.83 -9.07
CA TYR A 138 2.02 12.09 -7.81
C TYR A 138 1.36 12.86 -6.64
N GLU A 139 0.73 13.98 -6.91
CA GLU A 139 -0.01 14.69 -5.88
C GLU A 139 -1.27 13.93 -5.46
N VAL A 140 -1.41 13.73 -4.16
CA VAL A 140 -2.61 13.13 -3.57
C VAL A 140 -3.68 14.20 -3.49
N SER A 141 -4.72 14.10 -4.31
CA SER A 141 -5.83 15.04 -4.33
C SER A 141 -6.80 14.83 -3.15
N ASP A 142 -7.58 15.86 -2.82
CA ASP A 142 -8.65 15.74 -1.83
C ASP A 142 -9.70 14.70 -2.25
N GLU A 143 -9.95 14.52 -3.54
CA GLU A 143 -10.82 13.48 -4.08
C GLU A 143 -10.26 12.09 -3.80
N ASP A 144 -8.96 11.91 -3.88
CA ASP A 144 -8.27 10.67 -3.54
C ASP A 144 -8.39 10.38 -2.05
N ILE A 145 -8.24 11.40 -1.22
CA ILE A 145 -8.45 11.30 0.22
C ILE A 145 -9.89 10.90 0.52
N ALA A 146 -10.87 11.50 -0.14
CA ALA A 146 -12.27 11.16 0.03
C ALA A 146 -12.59 9.72 -0.40
N LYS A 147 -12.02 9.25 -1.52
CA LYS A 147 -12.16 7.85 -1.97
C LYS A 147 -11.57 6.86 -0.97
N ILE A 148 -10.43 7.20 -0.39
CA ILE A 148 -9.78 6.40 0.65
C ILE A 148 -10.67 6.29 1.89
N ASN A 149 -11.20 7.42 2.33
CA ASN A 149 -12.07 7.47 3.51
C ASN A 149 -13.33 6.64 3.30
N ALA A 150 -13.99 6.80 2.16
CA ALA A 150 -15.14 5.98 1.80
C ALA A 150 -14.84 4.48 1.74
N TYR A 151 -13.59 4.14 1.41
CA TYR A 151 -13.13 2.78 1.32
C TYR A 151 -12.86 2.13 2.68
N ILE A 152 -12.22 2.86 3.58
CA ILE A 152 -11.90 2.41 4.93
C ILE A 152 -13.17 2.22 5.75
N LEU A 153 -14.14 3.13 5.61
CA LEU A 153 -15.43 3.05 6.27
C LEU A 153 -16.26 1.82 5.86
N ARG A 154 -16.04 1.27 4.69
CA ARG A 154 -16.80 0.11 4.17
C ARG A 154 -16.29 -1.26 4.62
N GLY A 155 -15.14 -1.38 5.27
CA GLY A 155 -14.55 -2.70 5.48
C GLY A 155 -13.55 -2.89 6.60
N TYR A 156 -13.31 -1.88 7.43
CA TYR A 156 -12.28 -1.95 8.46
C TYR A 156 -12.83 -1.80 9.88
N ASP A 157 -13.55 -2.82 10.34
CA ASP A 157 -13.72 -3.05 11.78
C ASP A 157 -12.52 -3.88 12.28
N GLU A 158 -11.40 -3.23 12.60
CA GLU A 158 -10.35 -3.88 13.38
C GLU A 158 -10.80 -3.95 14.85
N PRO A 159 -10.83 -5.15 15.45
CA PRO A 159 -11.04 -5.24 16.90
C PRO A 159 -9.89 -4.54 17.61
N GLY A 160 -10.15 -3.39 18.22
CA GLY A 160 -9.20 -2.64 19.06
C GLY A 160 -8.58 -1.40 18.41
N ARG A 161 -8.75 -1.09 17.13
CA ARG A 161 -8.49 0.25 16.60
C ARG A 161 -9.76 1.08 16.65
N LYS A 162 -9.67 2.27 17.25
CA LYS A 162 -10.75 3.26 17.16
C LYS A 162 -11.04 3.50 15.68
N VAL A 163 -12.19 3.06 15.22
CA VAL A 163 -12.75 3.51 13.96
C VAL A 163 -12.83 5.02 14.09
N CYS A 164 -12.12 5.75 13.24
CA CYS A 164 -12.34 7.17 13.14
C CYS A 164 -13.75 7.36 12.58
N ALA A 165 -14.73 7.47 13.48
CA ALA A 165 -16.05 7.90 13.10
C ALA A 165 -15.92 9.34 12.61
N ILE A 166 -16.18 9.52 11.33
CA ILE A 166 -16.37 10.85 10.76
C ILE A 166 -17.80 11.24 11.13
N ASN A 167 -17.93 12.19 12.03
CA ASN A 167 -19.17 12.97 12.19
C ASN A 167 -19.29 13.97 11.06
#